data_2e22c93acd2fe2518224e3b3277b18dd
#
_entry.id   2e22c93acd2fe2518224e3b3277b18dd
#
_cell.length_a   1.000
_cell.length_b   1.000
_cell.length_c   1.000
_cell.angle_alpha   90.00
_cell.angle_beta   90.00
_cell.angle_gamma   90.00
#
_symmetry.space_group_name_H-M   'P 1'
#
loop_
_entity.id
_entity.type
_entity.pdbx_description
1 polymer ?
#
loop_
_entity_poly.entity_id
_entity_poly.type
_entity_poly.pdbx_seq_one_letter_code
_entity_poly.pdbx_strand_id
1 'polypeptide(L)'
;MAVESNIEMYYEELIESIAERAYDDMKNGGDEDECVWQAIDDGLIYYCDQAYVVANALQNGFISWGKTIEWDAIIDMLYSDVSEELEEMKKGEEDE
;
A
#
# COMPACT_ATOMS: atom_id res chain seq x y z
N MET A 1 5.84 8.02 -20.85
CA MET A 1 4.75 8.94 -20.96
C MET A 1 3.80 8.97 -19.79
N ALA A 2 2.79 9.76 -19.92
CA ALA A 2 1.87 10.11 -18.84
C ALA A 2 1.22 8.94 -18.10
N VAL A 3 0.97 7.82 -18.79
CA VAL A 3 0.28 6.66 -18.18
C VAL A 3 1.11 6.03 -17.05
N GLU A 4 2.39 5.83 -17.28
CA GLU A 4 3.28 5.23 -16.27
C GLU A 4 3.42 6.14 -15.05
N SER A 5 3.59 7.45 -15.27
CA SER A 5 3.68 8.42 -14.19
C SER A 5 2.40 8.47 -13.36
N ASN A 6 1.25 8.35 -14.03
CA ASN A 6 -0.03 8.35 -13.33
C ASN A 6 -0.21 7.13 -12.45
N ILE A 7 0.20 5.95 -12.94
CA ILE A 7 0.11 4.70 -12.17
C ILE A 7 0.94 4.82 -10.90
N GLU A 8 2.20 5.27 -11.03
CA GLU A 8 3.08 5.46 -9.87
C GLU A 8 2.51 6.44 -8.86
N MET A 9 2.04 7.58 -9.35
CA MET A 9 1.50 8.64 -8.50
C MET A 9 0.28 8.16 -7.71
N TYR A 10 -0.66 7.51 -8.37
CA TYR A 10 -1.87 7.01 -7.71
C TYR A 10 -1.54 5.88 -6.74
N TYR A 11 -0.59 5.05 -7.10
CA TYR A 11 -0.14 3.99 -6.20
C TYR A 11 0.50 4.57 -4.94
N GLU A 12 1.37 5.56 -5.08
CA GLU A 12 2.01 6.22 -3.93
C GLU A 12 0.99 6.89 -3.01
N GLU A 13 0.00 7.57 -3.59
CA GLU A 13 -1.09 8.19 -2.82
C GLU A 13 -1.86 7.14 -2.04
N LEU A 14 -2.13 5.99 -2.65
CA LEU A 14 -2.81 4.89 -1.98
C LEU A 14 -1.99 4.38 -0.81
N ILE A 15 -0.69 4.15 -1.01
CA ILE A 15 0.19 3.67 0.05
C ILE A 15 0.24 4.66 1.22
N GLU A 16 0.33 5.96 0.93
CA GLU A 16 0.30 6.98 1.97
C GLU A 16 -1.01 6.95 2.77
N SER A 17 -2.14 6.83 2.08
CA SER A 17 -3.45 6.76 2.73
C SER A 17 -3.58 5.54 3.63
N ILE A 18 -3.14 4.40 3.15
CA ILE A 18 -3.18 3.15 3.93
C ILE A 18 -2.26 3.26 5.15
N ALA A 19 -1.06 3.81 4.95
CA ALA A 19 -0.09 3.96 6.05
C ALA A 19 -0.61 4.92 7.11
N GLU A 20 -1.22 6.03 6.72
CA GLU A 20 -1.82 6.98 7.66
C GLU A 20 -2.89 6.32 8.51
N ARG A 21 -3.74 5.53 7.89
CA ARG A 21 -4.79 4.81 8.61
C ARG A 21 -4.21 3.81 9.59
N ALA A 22 -3.21 3.03 9.17
CA ALA A 22 -2.54 2.08 10.04
C ALA A 22 -1.88 2.80 11.21
N TYR A 23 -1.24 3.92 10.95
CA TYR A 23 -0.57 4.73 11.98
C TYR A 23 -1.56 5.23 13.03
N ASP A 24 -2.70 5.75 12.59
CA ASP A 24 -3.75 6.19 13.51
C ASP A 24 -4.26 5.06 14.38
N ASP A 25 -4.48 3.88 13.80
CA ASP A 25 -4.93 2.71 14.55
C ASP A 25 -3.90 2.26 15.58
N MET A 26 -2.62 2.34 15.22
CA MET A 26 -1.52 2.02 16.14
C MET A 26 -1.47 2.99 17.32
N LYS A 27 -1.71 4.26 17.07
CA LYS A 27 -1.77 5.28 18.13
C LYS A 27 -2.89 5.02 19.12
N ASN A 28 -3.96 4.38 18.65
CA ASN A 28 -5.10 4.03 19.50
C ASN A 28 -4.89 2.70 20.24
N GLY A 29 -3.69 2.13 20.18
CA GLY A 29 -3.32 0.93 20.93
C GLY A 29 -3.37 -0.36 20.15
N GLY A 30 -3.49 -0.30 18.83
CA GLY A 30 -3.51 -1.49 17.99
C GLY A 30 -2.12 -2.07 17.75
N ASP A 31 -2.07 -3.35 17.45
CA ASP A 31 -0.85 -4.03 17.07
C ASP A 31 -0.44 -3.63 15.65
N GLU A 32 0.85 -3.38 15.44
CA GLU A 32 1.35 -2.89 14.15
C GLU A 32 0.96 -3.79 12.97
N ASP A 33 1.20 -5.10 13.10
CA ASP A 33 0.88 -6.04 12.02
C ASP A 33 -0.61 -6.04 11.70
N GLU A 34 -1.44 -6.13 12.72
CA GLU A 34 -2.89 -6.13 12.54
C GLU A 34 -3.39 -4.84 11.92
N CYS A 35 -2.85 -3.70 12.38
CA CYS A 35 -3.23 -2.41 11.85
C CYS A 35 -2.87 -2.27 10.38
N VAL A 36 -1.69 -2.73 9.99
CA VAL A 36 -1.25 -2.69 8.59
C VAL A 36 -2.14 -3.60 7.72
N TRP A 37 -2.36 -4.84 8.15
CA TRP A 37 -3.19 -5.77 7.38
C TRP A 37 -4.62 -5.27 7.23
N GLN A 38 -5.20 -4.74 8.30
CA GLN A 38 -6.55 -4.22 8.27
C GLN A 38 -6.66 -2.98 7.39
N ALA A 39 -5.67 -2.09 7.46
CA ALA A 39 -5.63 -0.90 6.62
C ALA A 39 -5.51 -1.24 5.13
N ILE A 40 -4.72 -2.26 4.79
CA ILE A 40 -4.60 -2.74 3.41
C ILE A 40 -5.95 -3.29 2.93
N ASP A 41 -6.59 -4.11 3.73
CA ASP A 41 -7.88 -4.71 3.41
C ASP A 41 -8.94 -3.63 3.16
N ASP A 42 -9.04 -2.68 4.07
CA ASP A 42 -9.97 -1.56 3.95
C ASP A 42 -9.63 -0.68 2.75
N GLY A 43 -8.34 -0.45 2.52
CA GLY A 43 -7.88 0.32 1.38
C GLY A 43 -8.28 -0.29 0.06
N LEU A 44 -8.12 -1.60 -0.08
CA LEU A 44 -8.51 -2.32 -1.30
C LEU A 44 -10.02 -2.28 -1.54
N ILE A 45 -10.80 -2.31 -0.48
CA ILE A 45 -12.26 -2.33 -0.59
C ILE A 45 -12.83 -0.93 -0.82
N TYR A 46 -12.37 0.06 -0.06
CA TYR A 46 -13.03 1.36 0.02
C TYR A 46 -12.33 2.49 -0.70
N TYR A 47 -11.01 2.48 -0.78
CA TYR A 47 -10.24 3.63 -1.25
C TYR A 47 -9.43 3.36 -2.50
N CYS A 48 -9.38 2.10 -2.94
CA CYS A 48 -8.45 1.69 -3.96
C CYS A 48 -9.10 1.54 -5.32
N ASP A 49 -8.50 2.13 -6.33
CA ASP A 49 -8.76 1.70 -7.70
C ASP A 49 -7.86 0.47 -7.92
N GLN A 50 -8.45 -0.71 -7.83
CA GLN A 50 -7.72 -1.97 -7.97
C GLN A 50 -6.97 -2.06 -9.29
N ALA A 51 -7.48 -1.39 -10.32
CA ALA A 51 -6.81 -1.38 -11.61
C ALA A 51 -5.41 -0.77 -11.53
N TYR A 52 -5.24 0.30 -10.75
CA TYR A 52 -3.92 0.91 -10.57
C TYR A 52 -2.99 0.03 -9.76
N VAL A 53 -3.51 -0.67 -8.76
CA VAL A 53 -2.71 -1.60 -7.95
C VAL A 53 -2.24 -2.77 -8.81
N VAL A 54 -3.12 -3.35 -9.59
CA VAL A 54 -2.78 -4.46 -10.51
C VAL A 54 -1.77 -3.99 -11.55
N ALA A 55 -1.96 -2.81 -12.13
CA ALA A 55 -1.04 -2.26 -13.11
C ALA A 55 0.35 -2.04 -12.51
N ASN A 56 0.43 -1.53 -11.31
CA ASN A 56 1.70 -1.33 -10.63
C ASN A 56 2.39 -2.68 -10.34
N ALA A 57 1.63 -3.69 -9.93
CA ALA A 57 2.18 -5.02 -9.67
C ALA A 57 2.73 -5.66 -10.94
N LEU A 58 2.04 -5.50 -12.06
CA LEU A 58 2.52 -5.98 -13.37
C LEU A 58 3.80 -5.26 -13.78
N GLN A 59 3.84 -3.95 -13.62
CA GLN A 59 4.98 -3.13 -14.00
C GLN A 59 6.24 -3.47 -13.20
N ASN A 60 6.07 -3.82 -11.94
CA ASN A 60 7.18 -4.11 -11.03
C ASN A 60 7.48 -5.61 -10.89
N GLY A 61 6.83 -6.45 -11.67
CA GLY A 61 7.14 -7.87 -11.73
C GLY A 61 6.57 -8.74 -10.62
N PHE A 62 5.63 -8.22 -9.84
CA PHE A 62 4.99 -9.01 -8.78
C PHE A 62 3.97 -10.01 -9.31
N ILE A 63 3.39 -9.74 -10.48
CA ILE A 63 2.53 -10.68 -11.19
C ILE A 63 2.92 -10.66 -12.66
N SER A 64 2.52 -11.68 -13.41
CA SER A 64 2.89 -11.84 -14.82
C SER A 64 1.72 -11.53 -15.75
N TRP A 65 2.04 -10.91 -16.88
CA TRP A 65 1.06 -10.64 -17.92
C TRP A 65 0.43 -11.95 -18.43
N GLY A 66 -0.87 -11.91 -18.66
CA GLY A 66 -1.58 -13.05 -19.21
C GLY A 66 -1.85 -14.18 -18.23
N LYS A 67 -1.50 -14.00 -16.96
CA LYS A 67 -1.77 -14.97 -15.91
C LYS A 67 -2.93 -14.52 -15.05
N THR A 68 -3.49 -15.46 -14.29
CA THR A 68 -4.50 -15.15 -13.28
C THR A 68 -3.89 -14.20 -12.25
N ILE A 69 -4.67 -13.23 -11.81
CA ILE A 69 -4.22 -12.27 -10.80
C ILE A 69 -3.96 -12.99 -9.49
N GLU A 70 -2.73 -12.91 -9.00
CA GLU A 70 -2.34 -13.48 -7.72
C GLU A 70 -2.41 -12.41 -6.64
N TRP A 71 -3.53 -12.36 -5.95
CA TRP A 71 -3.76 -11.35 -4.91
C TRP A 71 -2.79 -11.48 -3.74
N ASP A 72 -2.33 -12.68 -3.44
CA ASP A 72 -1.33 -12.88 -2.38
C ASP A 72 -0.05 -12.10 -2.66
N ALA A 73 0.41 -12.13 -3.91
CA ALA A 73 1.61 -11.38 -4.32
C ALA A 73 1.37 -9.88 -4.24
N ILE A 74 0.19 -9.43 -4.65
CA ILE A 74 -0.17 -8.01 -4.58
C ILE A 74 -0.25 -7.54 -3.13
N ILE A 75 -0.85 -8.33 -2.27
CA ILE A 75 -0.96 -8.00 -0.84
C ILE A 75 0.42 -7.92 -0.19
N ASP A 76 1.31 -8.86 -0.53
CA ASP A 76 2.70 -8.81 -0.03
C ASP A 76 3.42 -7.53 -0.46
N MET A 77 3.22 -7.12 -1.71
CA MET A 77 3.78 -5.87 -2.22
C MET A 77 3.24 -4.68 -1.43
N LEU A 78 1.93 -4.63 -1.22
CA LEU A 78 1.29 -3.56 -0.46
C LEU A 78 1.79 -3.52 0.98
N TYR A 79 1.89 -4.68 1.61
CA TYR A 79 2.38 -4.78 2.98
C TYR A 79 3.80 -4.21 3.10
N SER A 80 4.67 -4.59 2.19
CA SER A 80 6.05 -4.10 2.17
C SER A 80 6.11 -2.58 2.02
N ASP A 81 5.37 -2.04 1.07
CA ASP A 81 5.37 -0.62 0.77
C ASP A 81 4.73 0.21 1.89
N VAL A 82 3.63 -0.29 2.46
CA VAL A 82 2.98 0.37 3.60
C VAL A 82 3.90 0.37 4.82
N SER A 83 4.58 -0.74 5.06
CA SER A 83 5.51 -0.84 6.19
C SER A 83 6.67 0.15 6.05
N GLU A 84 7.20 0.33 4.85
CA GLU A 84 8.24 1.32 4.59
C GLU A 84 7.75 2.74 4.85
N GLU A 85 6.55 3.06 4.40
CA GLU A 85 5.96 4.37 4.62
C GLU A 85 5.73 4.63 6.11
N LEU A 86 5.28 3.62 6.85
CA LEU A 86 5.11 3.71 8.30
C LEU A 86 6.43 4.01 9.01
N GLU A 87 7.52 3.35 8.59
CA GLU A 87 8.84 3.61 9.16
C GLU A 87 9.26 5.07 8.95
N GLU A 88 9.00 5.62 7.78
CA GLU A 88 9.31 7.02 7.49
C GLU A 88 8.47 7.96 8.35
N MET A 89 7.20 7.66 8.56
CA MET A 89 6.33 8.44 9.43
C MET A 89 6.83 8.45 10.87
N LYS A 90 7.25 7.29 11.38
CA LYS A 90 7.79 7.15 12.72
C LYS A 90 9.08 7.96 12.87
N LYS A 91 9.95 7.93 11.87
CA LYS A 91 11.19 8.69 11.88
C LYS A 91 10.94 10.20 11.90
N GLY A 92 9.98 10.66 11.12
CA GLY A 92 9.60 12.06 11.09
C GLY A 92 9.09 12.53 12.45
N GLU A 93 8.34 11.72 13.14
CA GLU A 93 7.84 12.03 14.47
C GLU A 93 8.94 12.03 15.52
N GLU A 94 9.88 11.08 15.43
CA GLU A 94 11.00 10.97 16.36
C GLU A 94 11.98 12.14 16.23
N ASP A 95 12.13 12.68 15.04
CA ASP A 95 13.05 13.80 14.77
C ASP A 95 12.52 15.14 15.28
N GLU A 96 11.28 15.19 15.64
CA GLU A 96 10.68 16.37 16.25
C GLU A 96 10.84 16.33 17.77
#